data_b446e7e1acf9c6abc0a5f160c0afe719
#
_entry.id   b446e7e1acf9c6abc0a5f160c0afe719
#
_cell.length_a   1.000
_cell.length_b   1.000
_cell.length_c   1.000
_cell.angle_alpha   90.00
_cell.angle_beta   90.00
_cell.angle_gamma   90.00
#
_symmetry.space_group_name_H-M   'P 1'
#
loop_
_entity.id
_entity.type
_entity.pdbx_description
1 polymer ?
#
loop_
_entity_poly.entity_id
_entity_poly.type
_entity_poly.pdbx_seq_one_letter_code
_entity_poly.pdbx_strand_id
1 'polypeptide(L)'
;MRMQEQHAQNNGIVSMLPMQAPFPWYGGKSRAAQLIWTVIGNVRNYVEPFAGSLAVLLQRPTTPHIETVNDKDALLCNVWRALKTDPTTVASWCDRPVNEAEQHSIHCWLLAQLEEMTARLMGDPDYYDAKIAGRWLYGICCWIGSEWCSGHGAWQSIDGKLVHLGNAGQGIHRKRVHLGDAGQGIHRKRVHLGNAGRGIHRQLVHLGDAGQGIHRQRVHLGNAGQGDEGLLTWFEALQGRLRYVRVCCGDWSRVCGPSVTFKHGLTGMLFDPPYSAEEDREADLYREDDDKVAYEVRAWCLANGKHPLLRIVLCGYGNIHDALLTHGWQKYSWMPNGGYGN
;
A
#
# COMPACT_ATOMS: atom_id res chain seq x y z
N MET A 1 42.40 2.05 -46.25
CA MET A 1 41.53 2.99 -45.55
C MET A 1 40.59 2.17 -44.67
N ARG A 2 40.96 1.99 -43.39
CA ARG A 2 40.18 1.16 -42.43
C ARG A 2 39.31 2.09 -41.61
N MET A 3 37.99 1.93 -41.70
CA MET A 3 37.06 2.60 -40.83
C MET A 3 37.14 1.93 -39.46
N GLN A 4 37.47 2.71 -38.44
CA GLN A 4 37.31 2.33 -37.03
C GLN A 4 35.85 2.53 -36.62
N GLU A 5 35.17 1.46 -36.30
CA GLU A 5 33.87 1.48 -35.64
C GLU A 5 34.09 1.91 -34.19
N GLN A 6 33.62 3.08 -33.83
CA GLN A 6 33.54 3.55 -32.47
C GLN A 6 32.36 2.84 -31.80
N HIS A 7 32.66 1.92 -30.91
CA HIS A 7 31.68 1.38 -29.94
C HIS A 7 31.34 2.48 -28.94
N ALA A 8 30.21 3.13 -29.15
CA ALA A 8 29.58 3.93 -28.14
C ALA A 8 29.13 2.96 -26.99
N GLN A 9 29.82 3.04 -25.85
CA GLN A 9 29.36 2.43 -24.62
C GLN A 9 28.07 3.14 -24.19
N ASN A 10 26.94 2.53 -24.47
CA ASN A 10 25.66 2.87 -23.92
C ASN A 10 25.72 2.51 -22.42
N ASN A 11 26.00 3.48 -21.57
CA ASN A 11 25.75 3.40 -20.14
C ASN A 11 24.24 3.23 -19.96
N GLY A 12 23.81 1.96 -19.89
CA GLY A 12 22.43 1.57 -19.78
C GLY A 12 21.81 2.09 -18.48
N ILE A 13 21.16 3.24 -18.55
CA ILE A 13 20.08 3.57 -17.63
C ILE A 13 18.94 2.62 -18.00
N VAL A 14 18.88 1.49 -17.32
CA VAL A 14 17.70 0.64 -17.38
C VAL A 14 16.59 1.44 -16.71
N SER A 15 15.78 2.12 -17.50
CA SER A 15 14.55 2.74 -17.03
C SER A 15 13.66 1.61 -16.51
N MET A 16 13.59 1.47 -15.21
CA MET A 16 12.65 0.53 -14.61
C MET A 16 11.23 1.03 -14.91
N LEU A 17 10.43 0.18 -15.53
CA LEU A 17 9.02 0.51 -15.74
C LEU A 17 8.35 0.74 -14.37
N PRO A 18 7.51 1.78 -14.23
CA PRO A 18 6.81 2.03 -12.99
C PRO A 18 5.93 0.84 -12.64
N MET A 19 6.06 0.37 -11.41
CA MET A 19 5.30 -0.76 -10.90
C MET A 19 4.23 -0.25 -9.92
N GLN A 20 3.20 -1.05 -9.72
CA GLN A 20 2.12 -0.76 -8.78
C GLN A 20 2.06 -1.83 -7.70
N ALA A 21 1.50 -1.47 -6.54
CA ALA A 21 1.18 -2.44 -5.51
C ALA A 21 0.12 -3.44 -6.00
N PRO A 22 0.19 -4.71 -5.57
CA PRO A 22 -0.76 -5.74 -6.00
C PRO A 22 -2.11 -5.68 -5.25
N PHE A 23 -2.38 -4.61 -4.53
CA PHE A 23 -3.59 -4.42 -3.75
C PHE A 23 -4.00 -2.95 -3.67
N PRO A 24 -5.29 -2.66 -3.49
CA PRO A 24 -5.78 -1.32 -3.25
C PRO A 24 -5.35 -0.85 -1.85
N TRP A 25 -4.86 0.39 -1.75
CA TRP A 25 -4.45 0.99 -0.49
C TRP A 25 -5.02 2.39 -0.34
N TYR A 26 -5.66 2.65 0.81
CA TYR A 26 -6.18 3.98 1.08
C TYR A 26 -5.02 4.96 1.32
N GLY A 27 -5.14 6.17 0.79
CA GLY A 27 -4.08 7.17 0.93
C GLY A 27 -2.82 6.90 0.09
N GLY A 28 -2.82 5.85 -0.76
CA GLY A 28 -1.68 5.52 -1.63
C GLY A 28 -1.20 6.71 -2.45
N LYS A 29 0.12 6.89 -2.54
CA LYS A 29 0.79 8.04 -3.16
C LYS A 29 1.21 7.82 -4.60
N SER A 30 0.60 6.86 -5.31
CA SER A 30 0.99 6.53 -6.69
C SER A 30 0.94 7.73 -7.64
N ARG A 31 -0.06 8.60 -7.50
CA ARG A 31 -0.19 9.82 -8.30
C ARG A 31 0.77 10.94 -7.88
N ALA A 32 1.15 10.98 -6.63
CA ALA A 32 2.11 11.94 -6.11
C ALA A 32 3.56 11.48 -6.32
N ALA A 33 3.79 10.22 -6.66
CA ALA A 33 5.12 9.62 -6.72
C ALA A 33 6.09 10.39 -7.63
N GLN A 34 5.64 10.81 -8.81
CA GLN A 34 6.47 11.59 -9.73
C GLN A 34 6.88 12.94 -9.13
N LEU A 35 5.94 13.65 -8.48
CA LEU A 35 6.23 14.91 -7.79
C LEU A 35 7.22 14.68 -6.64
N ILE A 36 6.97 13.65 -5.83
CA ILE A 36 7.83 13.30 -4.70
C ILE A 36 9.26 12.99 -5.19
N TRP A 37 9.41 12.21 -6.26
CA TRP A 37 10.73 11.92 -6.83
C TRP A 37 11.39 13.14 -7.47
N THR A 38 10.61 14.08 -8.02
CA THR A 38 11.15 15.37 -8.52
C THR A 38 11.77 16.17 -7.37
N VAL A 39 11.12 16.18 -6.21
CA VAL A 39 11.61 16.89 -5.01
C VAL A 39 12.80 16.18 -4.37
N ILE A 40 12.70 14.85 -4.17
CA ILE A 40 13.77 14.05 -3.58
C ILE A 40 14.98 13.99 -4.52
N GLY A 41 14.74 13.85 -5.83
CA GLY A 41 15.78 13.70 -6.86
C GLY A 41 16.53 12.36 -6.73
N ASN A 42 17.70 12.30 -7.38
CA ASN A 42 18.53 11.11 -7.29
C ASN A 42 19.27 11.05 -5.95
N VAL A 43 18.98 10.02 -5.16
CA VAL A 43 19.58 9.78 -3.84
C VAL A 43 20.18 8.39 -3.78
N ARG A 44 21.27 8.23 -3.03
CA ARG A 44 21.90 6.93 -2.83
C ARG A 44 21.06 6.03 -1.91
N ASN A 45 20.52 6.60 -0.85
CA ASN A 45 19.70 5.90 0.13
C ASN A 45 18.28 6.46 0.13
N TYR A 46 17.29 5.59 0.28
CA TYR A 46 15.88 5.98 0.34
C TYR A 46 15.18 5.26 1.50
N VAL A 47 14.37 5.98 2.25
CA VAL A 47 13.70 5.46 3.44
C VAL A 47 12.23 5.86 3.46
N GLU A 48 11.33 4.87 3.60
CA GLU A 48 9.90 5.06 3.87
C GLU A 48 9.55 4.51 5.26
N PRO A 49 9.44 5.34 6.29
CA PRO A 49 9.06 4.90 7.65
C PRO A 49 7.61 4.42 7.78
N PHE A 50 6.74 4.80 6.85
CA PHE A 50 5.35 4.41 6.72
C PHE A 50 5.16 3.81 5.32
N ALA A 51 5.43 2.52 5.20
CA ALA A 51 5.57 1.86 3.90
C ALA A 51 4.26 1.79 3.10
N GLY A 52 3.16 1.48 3.75
CA GLY A 52 1.88 1.31 3.08
C GLY A 52 2.00 0.42 1.85
N SER A 53 1.47 0.89 0.73
CA SER A 53 1.51 0.19 -0.56
C SER A 53 2.85 0.31 -1.32
N LEU A 54 3.88 0.92 -0.76
CA LEU A 54 5.16 1.19 -1.43
C LEU A 54 5.02 1.96 -2.76
N ALA A 55 3.94 2.71 -2.93
CA ALA A 55 3.60 3.33 -4.21
C ALA A 55 4.70 4.26 -4.73
N VAL A 56 5.43 4.94 -3.86
CA VAL A 56 6.52 5.84 -4.25
C VAL A 56 7.80 5.05 -4.52
N LEU A 57 8.17 4.10 -3.68
CA LEU A 57 9.32 3.22 -3.89
C LEU A 57 9.22 2.46 -5.22
N LEU A 58 8.06 1.91 -5.53
CA LEU A 58 7.82 1.12 -6.74
C LEU A 58 7.91 1.96 -8.02
N GLN A 59 7.72 3.27 -7.92
CA GLN A 59 7.83 4.22 -9.04
C GLN A 59 9.15 5.00 -9.05
N ARG A 60 10.17 4.54 -8.34
CA ARG A 60 11.49 5.18 -8.34
C ARG A 60 12.06 5.24 -9.77
N PRO A 61 12.38 6.44 -10.28
CA PRO A 61 12.83 6.60 -11.68
C PRO A 61 14.31 6.30 -11.88
N THR A 62 15.08 6.15 -10.79
CA THR A 62 16.53 5.92 -10.83
C THR A 62 16.87 4.54 -10.30
N THR A 63 18.01 4.01 -10.74
CA THR A 63 18.51 2.73 -10.22
C THR A 63 18.63 2.78 -8.69
N PRO A 64 17.98 1.87 -7.97
CA PRO A 64 18.05 1.83 -6.51
C PRO A 64 19.42 1.35 -6.04
N HIS A 65 19.92 1.93 -4.94
CA HIS A 65 21.13 1.47 -4.28
C HIS A 65 20.79 0.87 -2.91
N ILE A 66 20.37 1.72 -1.97
CA ILE A 66 19.99 1.31 -0.62
C ILE A 66 18.55 1.78 -0.42
N GLU A 67 17.69 0.87 0.01
CA GLU A 67 16.29 1.18 0.28
C GLU A 67 15.85 0.50 1.57
N THR A 68 15.16 1.23 2.42
CA THR A 68 14.60 0.71 3.67
C THR A 68 13.17 1.19 3.80
N VAL A 69 12.28 0.26 4.07
CA VAL A 69 10.87 0.53 4.34
C VAL A 69 10.50 -0.02 5.71
N ASN A 70 9.58 0.61 6.36
CA ASN A 70 9.07 0.19 7.65
C ASN A 70 7.57 0.44 7.73
N ASP A 71 6.88 -0.41 8.45
CA ASP A 71 5.49 -0.17 8.82
C ASP A 71 5.22 -0.73 10.21
N LYS A 72 4.23 -0.19 10.89
CA LYS A 72 3.75 -0.72 12.17
C LYS A 72 2.83 -1.93 11.95
N ASP A 73 2.15 -1.98 10.80
CA ASP A 73 1.28 -3.10 10.43
C ASP A 73 2.10 -4.35 10.07
N ALA A 74 2.06 -5.32 10.97
CA ALA A 74 2.78 -6.57 10.82
C ALA A 74 2.28 -7.41 9.65
N LEU A 75 0.96 -7.41 9.36
CA LEU A 75 0.40 -8.13 8.21
C LEU A 75 0.95 -7.56 6.91
N LEU A 76 1.01 -6.25 6.80
CA LEU A 76 1.57 -5.55 5.64
C LEU A 76 3.07 -5.80 5.48
N CYS A 77 3.85 -5.70 6.57
CA CYS A 77 5.27 -6.03 6.55
C CYS A 77 5.53 -7.48 6.11
N ASN A 78 4.70 -8.40 6.59
CA ASN A 78 4.75 -9.80 6.17
C ASN A 78 4.50 -9.98 4.68
N VAL A 79 3.51 -9.27 4.12
CA VAL A 79 3.23 -9.30 2.68
C VAL A 79 4.46 -8.89 1.87
N TRP A 80 5.10 -7.80 2.22
CA TRP A 80 6.26 -7.32 1.48
C TRP A 80 7.47 -8.23 1.62
N ARG A 81 7.70 -8.82 2.81
CA ARG A 81 8.77 -9.81 3.02
C ARG A 81 8.48 -11.11 2.24
N ALA A 82 7.25 -11.58 2.27
CA ALA A 82 6.86 -12.80 1.57
C ALA A 82 6.94 -12.64 0.05
N LEU A 83 6.44 -11.53 -0.53
CA LEU A 83 6.56 -11.23 -1.95
C LEU A 83 8.02 -11.11 -2.40
N LYS A 84 8.88 -10.53 -1.56
CA LYS A 84 10.32 -10.44 -1.83
C LYS A 84 10.99 -11.81 -1.85
N THR A 85 10.51 -12.77 -1.06
CA THR A 85 11.23 -14.02 -0.79
C THR A 85 10.62 -15.22 -1.51
N ASP A 86 9.30 -15.38 -1.47
CA ASP A 86 8.57 -16.54 -1.98
C ASP A 86 7.27 -16.15 -2.69
N PRO A 87 7.37 -15.45 -3.84
CA PRO A 87 6.21 -14.99 -4.59
C PRO A 87 5.32 -16.13 -5.07
N THR A 88 5.90 -17.29 -5.37
CA THR A 88 5.16 -18.46 -5.88
C THR A 88 4.18 -18.99 -4.85
N THR A 89 4.64 -19.20 -3.63
CA THR A 89 3.76 -19.66 -2.55
C THR A 89 2.72 -18.60 -2.20
N VAL A 90 3.09 -17.31 -2.18
CA VAL A 90 2.14 -16.22 -1.98
C VAL A 90 1.05 -16.25 -3.06
N ALA A 91 1.42 -16.37 -4.34
CA ALA A 91 0.48 -16.44 -5.45
C ALA A 91 -0.52 -17.61 -5.29
N SER A 92 -0.05 -18.78 -4.91
CA SER A 92 -0.89 -19.97 -4.70
C SER A 92 -1.96 -19.77 -3.61
N TRP A 93 -1.68 -18.96 -2.60
CA TRP A 93 -2.62 -18.61 -1.56
C TRP A 93 -3.56 -17.45 -1.89
N CYS A 94 -3.18 -16.60 -2.86
CA CYS A 94 -4.02 -15.54 -3.38
C CYS A 94 -5.04 -16.03 -4.40
N ASP A 95 -4.66 -17.00 -5.23
CA ASP A 95 -5.45 -17.42 -6.39
C ASP A 95 -6.59 -18.34 -6.00
N ARG A 96 -7.69 -17.73 -5.61
CA ARG A 96 -8.88 -18.41 -5.11
C ARG A 96 -10.16 -17.78 -5.62
N PRO A 97 -11.22 -18.57 -5.81
CA PRO A 97 -12.55 -18.04 -6.07
C PRO A 97 -13.00 -17.11 -4.94
N VAL A 98 -13.69 -16.05 -5.29
CA VAL A 98 -14.26 -15.14 -4.28
C VAL A 98 -15.44 -15.82 -3.61
N ASN A 99 -15.33 -15.99 -2.29
CA ASN A 99 -16.37 -16.56 -1.44
C ASN A 99 -16.45 -15.76 -0.14
N GLU A 100 -17.62 -15.22 0.17
CA GLU A 100 -17.84 -14.34 1.32
C GLU A 100 -17.59 -15.07 2.65
N ALA A 101 -18.09 -16.30 2.81
CA ALA A 101 -17.91 -17.07 4.02
C ALA A 101 -16.42 -17.42 4.25
N GLU A 102 -15.71 -17.78 3.19
CA GLU A 102 -14.27 -18.03 3.27
C GLU A 102 -13.52 -16.74 3.63
N GLN A 103 -13.87 -15.62 3.02
CA GLN A 103 -13.25 -14.33 3.29
C GLN A 103 -13.38 -13.93 4.77
N HIS A 104 -14.56 -14.09 5.37
CA HIS A 104 -14.75 -13.83 6.80
C HIS A 104 -13.98 -14.79 7.70
N SER A 105 -13.91 -16.06 7.32
CA SER A 105 -13.10 -17.03 8.05
C SER A 105 -11.61 -16.69 7.99
N ILE A 106 -11.13 -16.24 6.83
CA ILE A 106 -9.75 -15.75 6.65
C ILE A 106 -9.50 -14.52 7.53
N HIS A 107 -10.44 -13.57 7.57
CA HIS A 107 -10.33 -12.38 8.41
C HIS A 107 -10.12 -12.76 9.89
N CYS A 108 -11.00 -13.59 10.45
CA CYS A 108 -10.87 -14.04 11.83
C CYS A 108 -9.57 -14.79 12.08
N TRP A 109 -9.17 -15.64 11.13
CA TRP A 109 -7.93 -16.41 11.25
C TRP A 109 -6.69 -15.51 11.22
N LEU A 110 -6.65 -14.48 10.35
CA LEU A 110 -5.55 -13.52 10.30
C LEU A 110 -5.41 -12.73 11.60
N LEU A 111 -6.52 -12.29 12.17
CA LEU A 111 -6.51 -11.60 13.46
C LEU A 111 -5.95 -12.48 14.59
N ALA A 112 -6.26 -13.77 14.58
CA ALA A 112 -5.75 -14.72 15.58
C ALA A 112 -4.22 -14.96 15.46
N GLN A 113 -3.62 -14.72 14.27
CA GLN A 113 -2.18 -14.88 14.05
C GLN A 113 -1.37 -13.62 14.41
N LEU A 114 -2.03 -12.51 14.61
CA LEU A 114 -1.40 -11.18 14.57
C LEU A 114 -0.33 -10.99 15.66
N GLU A 115 -0.62 -11.37 16.88
CA GLU A 115 0.30 -11.17 18.02
C GLU A 115 1.61 -11.95 17.84
N GLU A 116 1.50 -13.25 17.55
CA GLU A 116 2.66 -14.11 17.32
C GLU A 116 3.48 -13.64 16.11
N MET A 117 2.81 -13.31 15.01
CA MET A 117 3.46 -12.83 13.80
C MET A 117 4.17 -11.50 14.03
N THR A 118 3.56 -10.58 14.78
CA THR A 118 4.18 -9.29 15.13
C THR A 118 5.48 -9.52 15.91
N ALA A 119 5.45 -10.38 16.92
CA ALA A 119 6.63 -10.69 17.70
C ALA A 119 7.76 -11.30 16.84
N ARG A 120 7.42 -12.22 15.94
CA ARG A 120 8.38 -12.84 15.01
C ARG A 120 8.97 -11.83 14.02
N LEU A 121 8.14 -10.99 13.39
CA LEU A 121 8.60 -9.97 12.44
C LEU A 121 9.52 -8.93 13.08
N MET A 122 9.29 -8.60 14.35
CA MET A 122 10.13 -7.66 15.09
C MET A 122 11.45 -8.29 15.55
N GLY A 123 11.46 -9.58 15.87
CA GLY A 123 12.60 -10.31 16.38
C GLY A 123 13.49 -10.94 15.32
N ASP A 124 12.93 -11.34 14.19
CA ASP A 124 13.63 -11.99 13.08
C ASP A 124 13.46 -11.18 11.79
N PRO A 125 14.53 -10.56 11.26
CA PRO A 125 14.47 -9.76 10.05
C PRO A 125 14.16 -10.57 8.78
N ASP A 126 14.40 -11.88 8.81
CA ASP A 126 14.20 -12.77 7.67
C ASP A 126 12.86 -13.54 7.75
N TYR A 127 12.15 -13.42 8.87
CA TYR A 127 10.86 -14.09 9.05
C TYR A 127 9.80 -13.56 8.08
N TYR A 128 9.10 -14.48 7.46
CA TYR A 128 7.85 -14.26 6.71
C TYR A 128 6.97 -15.50 6.76
N ASP A 129 5.68 -15.31 6.50
CA ASP A 129 4.70 -16.39 6.28
C ASP A 129 3.94 -16.12 4.98
N ALA A 130 4.21 -16.95 3.98
CA ALA A 130 3.64 -16.81 2.63
C ALA A 130 2.13 -17.11 2.61
N LYS A 131 1.63 -17.97 3.49
CA LYS A 131 0.20 -18.26 3.60
C LYS A 131 -0.56 -17.07 4.18
N ILE A 132 -0.05 -16.49 5.25
CA ILE A 132 -0.61 -15.26 5.84
C ILE A 132 -0.61 -14.14 4.79
N ALA A 133 0.50 -13.95 4.08
CA ALA A 133 0.62 -12.93 3.04
C ALA A 133 -0.40 -13.13 1.91
N GLY A 134 -0.50 -14.32 1.35
CA GLY A 134 -1.43 -14.61 0.27
C GLY A 134 -2.90 -14.48 0.71
N ARG A 135 -3.24 -14.93 1.90
CA ARG A 135 -4.57 -14.78 2.47
C ARG A 135 -4.94 -13.31 2.74
N TRP A 136 -3.99 -12.53 3.21
CA TRP A 136 -4.19 -11.10 3.41
C TRP A 136 -4.41 -10.37 2.07
N LEU A 137 -3.58 -10.66 1.06
CA LEU A 137 -3.71 -10.10 -0.28
C LEU A 137 -5.05 -10.45 -0.94
N TYR A 138 -5.45 -11.73 -0.86
CA TYR A 138 -6.77 -12.15 -1.32
C TYR A 138 -7.87 -11.32 -0.66
N GLY A 139 -7.82 -11.23 0.66
CA GLY A 139 -8.85 -10.56 1.43
C GLY A 139 -8.97 -9.08 1.14
N ILE A 140 -7.87 -8.33 1.14
CA ILE A 140 -7.92 -6.88 0.90
C ILE A 140 -8.44 -6.54 -0.50
N CYS A 141 -8.19 -7.38 -1.50
CA CYS A 141 -8.69 -7.18 -2.85
C CYS A 141 -10.20 -7.47 -2.98
N CYS A 142 -10.73 -8.36 -2.15
CA CYS A 142 -12.14 -8.75 -2.16
C CYS A 142 -12.99 -8.00 -1.14
N TRP A 143 -12.37 -7.35 -0.15
CA TRP A 143 -13.08 -6.68 0.93
C TRP A 143 -13.82 -5.44 0.46
N ILE A 144 -15.02 -5.27 0.98
CA ILE A 144 -15.84 -4.09 0.74
C ILE A 144 -15.94 -3.32 2.04
N GLY A 145 -15.12 -2.30 2.19
CA GLY A 145 -15.06 -1.50 3.41
C GLY A 145 -13.64 -1.00 3.66
N SER A 146 -13.41 -0.36 4.80
CA SER A 146 -12.12 0.12 5.27
C SER A 146 -11.43 -0.81 6.25
N GLU A 147 -12.11 -1.82 6.71
CA GLU A 147 -11.83 -2.49 7.99
C GLU A 147 -11.16 -3.85 7.82
N TRP A 148 -10.48 -4.09 6.70
CA TRP A 148 -9.76 -5.36 6.53
C TRP A 148 -8.69 -5.52 7.59
N CYS A 149 -8.85 -6.55 8.42
CA CYS A 149 -7.99 -6.87 9.56
C CYS A 149 -7.87 -5.78 10.65
N SER A 150 -8.83 -4.85 10.75
CA SER A 150 -8.89 -3.87 11.84
C SER A 150 -9.41 -4.45 13.16
N GLY A 151 -10.03 -5.60 13.12
CA GLY A 151 -10.74 -6.17 14.27
C GLY A 151 -12.21 -5.71 14.40
N HIS A 152 -12.64 -4.75 13.56
CA HIS A 152 -13.97 -4.17 13.53
C HIS A 152 -14.72 -4.58 12.27
N GLY A 153 -15.07 -5.80 12.08
CA GLY A 153 -15.84 -6.26 10.93
C GLY A 153 -17.32 -6.49 11.24
N ALA A 154 -18.15 -6.57 10.19
CA ALA A 154 -19.56 -6.90 10.33
C ALA A 154 -19.80 -8.33 10.82
N TRP A 155 -18.78 -9.15 10.84
CA TRP A 155 -18.84 -10.56 11.22
C TRP A 155 -17.83 -10.90 12.28
N GLN A 156 -18.22 -11.70 13.25
CA GLN A 156 -17.36 -12.21 14.29
C GLN A 156 -17.52 -13.72 14.43
N SER A 157 -16.44 -14.43 14.73
CA SER A 157 -16.54 -15.85 15.09
C SER A 157 -16.88 -15.97 16.58
N ILE A 158 -18.06 -16.50 16.88
CA ILE A 158 -18.51 -16.80 18.24
C ILE A 158 -18.78 -18.29 18.28
N ASP A 159 -18.10 -19.01 19.16
CA ASP A 159 -18.23 -20.48 19.32
C ASP A 159 -18.11 -21.24 17.99
N GLY A 160 -17.18 -20.82 17.14
CA GLY A 160 -16.92 -21.43 15.82
C GLY A 160 -18.01 -21.15 14.77
N LYS A 161 -18.96 -20.27 15.06
CA LYS A 161 -19.98 -19.82 14.11
C LYS A 161 -19.71 -18.37 13.71
N LEU A 162 -19.81 -18.08 12.42
CA LEU A 162 -19.79 -16.70 11.93
C LEU A 162 -21.13 -16.03 12.27
N VAL A 163 -21.08 -15.03 13.12
CA VAL A 163 -22.23 -14.25 13.55
C VAL A 163 -22.12 -12.83 13.00
N HIS A 164 -23.17 -12.39 12.33
CA HIS A 164 -23.26 -11.02 11.83
C HIS A 164 -23.59 -10.06 12.98
N LEU A 165 -22.74 -9.06 13.20
CA LEU A 165 -22.87 -8.09 14.28
C LEU A 165 -23.81 -6.92 13.98
N GLY A 166 -24.80 -7.11 13.12
CA GLY A 166 -25.76 -6.08 12.75
C GLY A 166 -25.16 -5.00 11.84
N ASN A 167 -25.32 -3.75 12.23
CA ASN A 167 -24.84 -2.62 11.43
C ASN A 167 -23.35 -2.32 11.62
N ALA A 168 -22.66 -3.00 12.51
CA ALA A 168 -21.23 -2.81 12.71
C ALA A 168 -20.47 -3.19 11.43
N GLY A 169 -19.56 -2.35 11.01
CA GLY A 169 -18.71 -2.62 9.86
C GLY A 169 -19.40 -2.60 8.50
N GLN A 170 -20.60 -2.10 8.39
CA GLN A 170 -21.27 -2.10 7.10
C GLN A 170 -20.62 -1.20 6.06
N GLY A 171 -19.58 -0.44 6.35
CA GLY A 171 -18.92 0.44 5.37
C GLY A 171 -19.92 1.22 4.48
N ILE A 172 -21.17 1.17 4.86
CA ILE A 172 -22.35 1.59 4.10
C ILE A 172 -22.32 3.09 3.89
N HIS A 173 -21.84 3.80 4.90
CA HIS A 173 -21.68 5.25 4.83
C HIS A 173 -20.75 5.65 3.70
N ARG A 174 -19.67 4.93 3.53
CA ARG A 174 -18.72 5.12 2.45
C ARG A 174 -19.36 4.86 1.08
N LYS A 175 -20.14 3.81 0.94
CA LYS A 175 -20.90 3.55 -0.26
C LYS A 175 -21.92 4.67 -0.55
N ARG A 176 -22.53 5.23 0.48
CA ARG A 176 -23.47 6.35 0.34
C ARG A 176 -22.76 7.63 -0.08
N VAL A 177 -21.67 7.97 0.55
CA VAL A 177 -20.89 9.18 0.24
C VAL A 177 -20.35 9.13 -1.19
N HIS A 178 -19.75 8.03 -1.60
CA HIS A 178 -19.21 7.89 -2.97
C HIS A 178 -20.26 7.80 -4.06
N LEU A 179 -21.50 7.62 -3.70
CA LEU A 179 -22.59 7.48 -4.65
C LEU A 179 -23.43 8.76 -4.80
N GLY A 180 -22.94 9.88 -4.23
CA GLY A 180 -23.59 11.17 -4.29
C GLY A 180 -25.00 11.15 -3.71
N ASP A 181 -25.83 12.10 -4.13
CA ASP A 181 -27.20 12.31 -3.63
C ASP A 181 -28.11 11.09 -3.66
N ALA A 182 -27.58 9.95 -3.91
CA ALA A 182 -28.40 8.90 -4.34
C ALA A 182 -29.09 8.16 -3.24
N GLY A 183 -28.53 8.04 -2.08
CA GLY A 183 -29.10 6.99 -1.25
C GLY A 183 -29.38 5.70 -2.06
N GLN A 184 -28.90 5.66 -3.31
CA GLN A 184 -29.23 4.70 -4.34
C GLN A 184 -28.02 3.87 -4.77
N GLY A 185 -26.97 3.88 -3.99
CA GLY A 185 -25.69 3.37 -4.40
C GLY A 185 -25.68 2.04 -5.12
N ILE A 186 -26.23 1.04 -4.51
CA ILE A 186 -26.31 -0.29 -5.11
C ILE A 186 -27.26 -0.31 -6.31
N HIS A 187 -28.35 0.44 -6.26
CA HIS A 187 -29.30 0.53 -7.36
C HIS A 187 -28.73 1.27 -8.57
N ARG A 188 -27.91 2.32 -8.35
CA ARG A 188 -27.22 2.97 -9.45
C ARG A 188 -26.27 2.03 -10.17
N LYS A 189 -25.53 1.25 -9.46
CA LYS A 189 -24.72 0.23 -10.11
C LYS A 189 -25.55 -0.70 -10.99
N ARG A 190 -26.73 -1.03 -10.54
CA ARG A 190 -27.65 -1.83 -11.36
C ARG A 190 -28.12 -1.12 -12.61
N VAL A 191 -28.44 0.15 -12.51
CA VAL A 191 -28.91 0.96 -13.65
C VAL A 191 -27.78 1.16 -14.66
N HIS A 192 -26.58 1.49 -14.21
CA HIS A 192 -25.43 1.71 -15.09
C HIS A 192 -24.95 0.46 -15.81
N LEU A 193 -25.37 -0.69 -15.38
CA LEU A 193 -24.92 -1.95 -15.94
C LEU A 193 -25.79 -2.46 -17.09
N GLY A 194 -26.62 -1.62 -17.65
CA GLY A 194 -27.43 -1.97 -18.81
C GLY A 194 -28.32 -3.18 -18.52
N ASN A 195 -28.61 -4.00 -19.53
CA ASN A 195 -29.51 -5.16 -19.52
C ASN A 195 -29.60 -5.89 -18.19
N ALA A 196 -30.34 -5.29 -17.37
CA ALA A 196 -30.37 -5.40 -15.97
C ALA A 196 -30.85 -6.75 -15.55
N GLY A 197 -30.91 -7.67 -15.66
CA GLY A 197 -31.30 -8.94 -15.06
C GLY A 197 -30.21 -9.77 -14.45
N ARG A 198 -28.93 -9.34 -14.53
CA ARG A 198 -27.79 -10.26 -14.34
C ARG A 198 -26.88 -9.86 -13.17
N GLY A 199 -27.39 -10.00 -11.96
CA GLY A 199 -26.75 -9.51 -10.71
C GLY A 199 -25.24 -9.55 -10.60
N ILE A 200 -24.65 -10.68 -10.61
CA ILE A 200 -23.20 -10.87 -10.39
C ILE A 200 -22.36 -10.30 -11.54
N HIS A 201 -22.79 -10.50 -12.76
CA HIS A 201 -22.08 -9.98 -13.94
C HIS A 201 -21.95 -8.46 -13.97
N ARG A 202 -22.83 -7.75 -13.31
CA ARG A 202 -22.81 -6.29 -13.27
C ARG A 202 -21.69 -5.73 -12.45
N GLN A 203 -21.34 -6.38 -11.36
CA GLN A 203 -20.19 -5.99 -10.57
C GLN A 203 -18.92 -6.18 -11.36
N LEU A 204 -18.89 -7.16 -12.22
CA LEU A 204 -17.74 -7.46 -13.07
C LEU A 204 -17.50 -6.38 -14.13
N VAL A 205 -18.56 -5.82 -14.69
CA VAL A 205 -18.46 -4.74 -15.70
C VAL A 205 -17.84 -3.47 -15.10
N HIS A 206 -18.06 -3.20 -13.82
CA HIS A 206 -17.43 -2.04 -13.16
C HIS A 206 -15.93 -2.15 -12.97
N LEU A 207 -15.38 -3.32 -13.14
CA LEU A 207 -13.95 -3.55 -13.03
C LEU A 207 -13.19 -3.17 -14.32
N GLY A 208 -13.81 -2.43 -15.19
CA GLY A 208 -13.25 -1.93 -16.46
C GLY A 208 -13.42 -2.91 -17.61
N ASP A 209 -12.62 -2.78 -18.65
CA ASP A 209 -12.70 -3.51 -19.93
C ASP A 209 -12.65 -5.03 -19.82
N ALA A 210 -12.84 -5.52 -18.64
CA ALA A 210 -12.42 -6.82 -18.35
C ALA A 210 -13.31 -7.91 -18.84
N GLY A 211 -14.54 -7.83 -18.85
CA GLY A 211 -15.29 -9.06 -19.03
C GLY A 211 -14.75 -10.27 -18.21
N GLN A 212 -13.74 -10.04 -17.38
CA GLN A 212 -12.91 -11.06 -16.70
C GLN A 212 -12.92 -10.88 -15.19
N GLY A 213 -13.98 -10.36 -14.68
CA GLY A 213 -14.20 -9.83 -13.39
C GLY A 213 -13.61 -10.52 -12.16
N ILE A 214 -13.73 -11.83 -12.04
CA ILE A 214 -13.32 -12.53 -10.82
C ILE A 214 -11.82 -12.40 -10.57
N HIS A 215 -10.99 -12.51 -11.56
CA HIS A 215 -9.54 -12.41 -11.41
C HIS A 215 -9.07 -11.03 -10.91
N ARG A 216 -9.76 -9.98 -11.30
CA ARG A 216 -9.45 -8.62 -10.83
C ARG A 216 -9.89 -8.34 -9.41
N GLN A 217 -10.81 -9.11 -8.88
CA GLN A 217 -11.24 -8.99 -7.49
C GLN A 217 -10.29 -9.67 -6.52
N ARG A 218 -9.43 -10.58 -6.97
CA ARG A 218 -8.50 -11.33 -6.13
C ARG A 218 -7.28 -10.50 -5.73
N VAL A 219 -6.64 -9.91 -6.73
CA VAL A 219 -5.47 -9.05 -6.55
C VAL A 219 -5.53 -7.93 -7.59
N HIS A 220 -5.09 -6.73 -7.22
CA HIS A 220 -5.10 -5.59 -8.13
C HIS A 220 -3.96 -5.70 -9.15
N LEU A 221 -4.24 -6.34 -10.26
CA LEU A 221 -3.25 -6.64 -11.31
C LEU A 221 -3.23 -5.64 -12.48
N GLY A 222 -4.08 -4.63 -12.45
CA GLY A 222 -4.24 -3.73 -13.60
C GLY A 222 -4.61 -4.52 -14.86
N ASN A 223 -3.97 -4.24 -15.98
CA ASN A 223 -4.19 -4.94 -17.25
C ASN A 223 -3.45 -6.28 -17.36
N ALA A 224 -2.61 -6.62 -16.40
CA ALA A 224 -1.78 -7.82 -16.44
C ALA A 224 -2.48 -9.09 -15.93
N GLY A 225 -3.61 -8.95 -15.27
CA GLY A 225 -4.25 -10.05 -14.55
C GLY A 225 -5.09 -10.97 -15.42
N GLN A 226 -4.53 -11.57 -16.41
CA GLN A 226 -5.21 -12.56 -17.27
C GLN A 226 -4.80 -13.99 -16.89
N GLY A 227 -5.31 -14.48 -15.75
CA GLY A 227 -5.10 -15.86 -15.31
C GLY A 227 -3.91 -16.04 -14.34
N ASP A 228 -3.67 -17.28 -13.98
CA ASP A 228 -2.70 -17.68 -12.96
C ASP A 228 -1.26 -17.29 -13.33
N GLU A 229 -0.91 -17.40 -14.60
CA GLU A 229 0.40 -16.98 -15.10
C GLU A 229 0.64 -15.47 -14.94
N GLY A 230 -0.39 -14.65 -15.11
CA GLY A 230 -0.29 -13.20 -14.95
C GLY A 230 -0.02 -12.78 -13.50
N LEU A 231 -0.63 -13.47 -12.52
CA LEU A 231 -0.42 -13.21 -11.10
C LEU A 231 1.01 -13.54 -10.67
N LEU A 232 1.49 -14.72 -11.03
CA LEU A 232 2.84 -15.15 -10.68
C LEU A 232 3.90 -14.26 -11.34
N THR A 233 3.76 -13.97 -12.63
CA THR A 233 4.68 -13.08 -13.35
C THR A 233 4.75 -11.70 -12.70
N TRP A 234 3.61 -11.17 -12.23
CA TRP A 234 3.59 -9.90 -11.51
C TRP A 234 4.33 -9.98 -10.17
N PHE A 235 4.12 -11.04 -9.41
CA PHE A 235 4.78 -11.23 -8.12
C PHE A 235 6.28 -11.48 -8.27
N GLU A 236 6.71 -12.18 -9.31
CA GLU A 236 8.13 -12.35 -9.66
C GLU A 236 8.78 -11.00 -10.05
N ALA A 237 8.07 -10.16 -10.79
CA ALA A 237 8.54 -8.82 -11.08
C ALA A 237 8.69 -7.98 -9.82
N LEU A 238 7.72 -8.06 -8.88
CA LEU A 238 7.82 -7.43 -7.56
C LEU A 238 8.98 -8.00 -6.75
N GLN A 239 9.19 -9.31 -6.75
CA GLN A 239 10.34 -9.94 -6.12
C GLN A 239 11.65 -9.34 -6.64
N GLY A 240 11.80 -9.27 -7.96
CA GLY A 240 12.96 -8.65 -8.59
C GLY A 240 13.21 -7.21 -8.12
N ARG A 241 12.13 -6.40 -8.05
CA ARG A 241 12.19 -5.02 -7.58
C ARG A 241 12.54 -4.90 -6.10
N LEU A 242 11.99 -5.77 -5.28
CA LEU A 242 12.14 -5.73 -3.81
C LEU A 242 13.40 -6.44 -3.31
N ARG A 243 14.14 -7.12 -4.16
CA ARG A 243 15.25 -8.01 -3.80
C ARG A 243 16.22 -7.40 -2.80
N TYR A 244 16.54 -6.11 -2.92
CA TYR A 244 17.49 -5.41 -2.07
C TYR A 244 16.83 -4.43 -1.10
N VAL A 245 15.50 -4.40 -1.04
CA VAL A 245 14.77 -3.56 -0.10
C VAL A 245 14.78 -4.21 1.29
N ARG A 246 15.14 -3.45 2.29
CA ARG A 246 15.06 -3.86 3.70
C ARG A 246 13.65 -3.54 4.19
N VAL A 247 12.92 -4.56 4.62
CA VAL A 247 11.55 -4.41 5.15
C VAL A 247 11.59 -4.61 6.67
N CYS A 248 11.46 -3.52 7.40
CA CYS A 248 11.38 -3.47 8.85
C CYS A 248 9.91 -3.50 9.31
N CYS A 249 9.68 -3.95 10.55
CA CYS A 249 8.38 -3.93 11.18
C CYS A 249 8.48 -3.27 12.55
N GLY A 250 7.59 -2.32 12.85
CA GLY A 250 7.50 -1.67 14.14
C GLY A 250 7.42 -0.15 14.06
N ASP A 251 7.76 0.53 15.16
CA ASP A 251 7.72 1.98 15.24
C ASP A 251 8.54 2.67 14.14
N TRP A 252 7.99 3.74 13.58
CA TRP A 252 8.58 4.49 12.46
C TRP A 252 9.98 5.04 12.77
N SER A 253 10.24 5.43 14.01
CA SER A 253 11.51 6.01 14.43
C SER A 253 12.71 5.06 14.31
N ARG A 254 12.45 3.74 14.29
CA ARG A 254 13.50 2.70 14.15
C ARG A 254 14.35 2.86 12.89
N VAL A 255 13.77 3.41 11.83
CA VAL A 255 14.44 3.60 10.53
C VAL A 255 14.87 5.04 10.29
N CYS A 256 14.72 5.93 11.27
CA CYS A 256 15.06 7.34 11.15
C CYS A 256 16.44 7.71 11.75
N GLY A 257 17.12 6.76 12.36
CA GLY A 257 18.43 7.01 12.96
C GLY A 257 19.57 7.16 11.92
N PRO A 258 20.71 7.75 12.32
CA PRO A 258 21.85 7.99 11.44
C PRO A 258 22.36 6.77 10.70
N SER A 259 22.33 5.59 11.34
CA SER A 259 22.81 4.32 10.78
C SER A 259 21.94 3.78 9.63
N VAL A 260 20.71 4.22 9.53
CA VAL A 260 19.78 3.85 8.44
C VAL A 260 19.70 4.97 7.40
N THR A 261 20.03 6.20 7.79
CA THR A 261 19.87 7.40 6.96
C THR A 261 21.22 7.92 6.45
N PHE A 262 21.65 9.09 6.88
CA PHE A 262 22.76 9.87 6.28
C PHE A 262 24.14 9.23 6.42
N LYS A 263 24.38 8.23 7.26
CA LYS A 263 25.64 7.45 7.23
C LYS A 263 25.80 6.65 5.93
N HIS A 264 24.73 6.43 5.19
CA HIS A 264 24.75 5.85 3.85
C HIS A 264 24.95 6.89 2.73
N GLY A 265 25.12 8.16 3.07
CA GLY A 265 25.23 9.28 2.12
C GLY A 265 23.92 10.02 1.94
N LEU A 266 23.78 10.70 0.80
CA LEU A 266 22.55 11.47 0.50
C LEU A 266 21.33 10.56 0.55
N THR A 267 20.40 10.88 1.46
CA THR A 267 19.23 10.07 1.79
C THR A 267 17.95 10.85 1.52
N GLY A 268 17.07 10.26 0.73
CA GLY A 268 15.69 10.69 0.59
C GLY A 268 14.81 10.00 1.63
N MET A 269 13.94 10.75 2.27
CA MET A 269 12.99 10.22 3.25
C MET A 269 11.59 10.67 2.89
N LEU A 270 10.67 9.71 2.85
CA LEU A 270 9.25 9.99 2.66
C LEU A 270 8.49 9.64 3.93
N PHE A 271 7.90 10.63 4.56
CA PHE A 271 6.99 10.46 5.67
C PHE A 271 5.56 10.64 5.20
N ASP A 272 4.75 9.61 5.39
CA ASP A 272 3.31 9.60 5.11
C ASP A 272 2.57 8.98 6.30
N PRO A 273 2.63 9.67 7.47
CA PRO A 273 2.02 9.15 8.69
C PRO A 273 0.50 9.08 8.55
N PRO A 274 -0.18 8.25 9.37
CA PRO A 274 -1.63 8.32 9.51
C PRO A 274 -2.05 9.75 9.83
N TYR A 275 -3.12 10.22 9.17
CA TYR A 275 -3.64 11.56 9.40
C TYR A 275 -4.47 11.58 10.69
N SER A 276 -4.42 12.67 11.47
CA SER A 276 -5.17 12.79 12.70
C SER A 276 -6.69 12.88 12.46
N ALA A 277 -7.48 12.47 13.45
CA ALA A 277 -8.95 12.52 13.40
C ALA A 277 -9.51 13.96 13.29
N GLU A 278 -8.71 14.97 13.62
CA GLU A 278 -9.08 16.40 13.49
C GLU A 278 -9.21 16.86 12.03
N GLU A 279 -8.88 16.00 11.06
CA GLU A 279 -8.84 16.32 9.63
C GLU A 279 -10.04 15.80 8.82
N ASP A 280 -11.23 15.70 9.38
CA ASP A 280 -12.46 15.19 8.71
C ASP A 280 -12.27 13.78 8.11
N ARG A 281 -11.43 12.96 8.70
CA ARG A 281 -11.20 11.59 8.30
C ARG A 281 -12.12 10.64 9.07
N GLU A 282 -12.61 9.60 8.41
CA GLU A 282 -13.22 8.48 9.12
C GLU A 282 -12.18 7.85 10.05
N ALA A 283 -12.48 7.77 11.34
CA ALA A 283 -11.66 7.04 12.30
C ALA A 283 -11.52 5.57 11.83
N ASP A 284 -10.43 4.93 12.20
CA ASP A 284 -10.15 3.51 11.95
C ASP A 284 -9.93 3.13 10.48
N LEU A 285 -9.41 4.06 9.64
CA LEU A 285 -9.03 3.73 8.25
C LEU A 285 -7.85 2.78 8.15
N TYR A 286 -6.97 2.82 9.12
CA TYR A 286 -5.83 1.92 9.25
C TYR A 286 -5.97 1.11 10.52
N ARG A 287 -5.43 -0.10 10.52
CA ARG A 287 -5.43 -0.96 11.70
C ARG A 287 -4.63 -0.36 12.87
N GLU A 288 -3.58 0.41 12.56
CA GLU A 288 -2.66 1.02 13.51
C GLU A 288 -2.70 2.55 13.38
N ASP A 289 -3.82 3.17 13.75
CA ASP A 289 -3.96 4.63 13.81
C ASP A 289 -3.44 5.17 15.15
N ASP A 290 -2.70 6.29 15.08
CA ASP A 290 -2.24 7.03 16.25
C ASP A 290 -2.22 8.54 15.95
N ASP A 291 -3.11 9.30 16.58
CA ASP A 291 -3.27 10.73 16.35
C ASP A 291 -2.02 11.56 16.69
N LYS A 292 -1.13 11.04 17.52
CA LYS A 292 0.11 11.74 17.93
C LYS A 292 1.22 11.62 16.92
N VAL A 293 1.23 10.56 16.10
CA VAL A 293 2.34 10.24 15.19
C VAL A 293 2.60 11.38 14.22
N ALA A 294 1.57 12.01 13.65
CA ALA A 294 1.74 13.12 12.72
C ALA A 294 2.51 14.31 13.34
N TYR A 295 2.25 14.61 14.61
CA TYR A 295 2.94 15.68 15.35
C TYR A 295 4.38 15.29 15.70
N GLU A 296 4.63 14.05 16.09
CA GLU A 296 5.97 13.52 16.40
C GLU A 296 6.86 13.52 15.17
N VAL A 297 6.33 13.06 14.02
CA VAL A 297 7.02 13.10 12.74
C VAL A 297 7.34 14.53 12.33
N ARG A 298 6.41 15.48 12.49
CA ARG A 298 6.67 16.89 12.22
C ARG A 298 7.80 17.45 13.09
N ALA A 299 7.80 17.12 14.39
CA ALA A 299 8.88 17.54 15.30
C ALA A 299 10.23 16.97 14.86
N TRP A 300 10.28 15.70 14.46
CA TRP A 300 11.48 15.07 13.91
C TRP A 300 11.94 15.76 12.60
N CYS A 301 11.02 16.10 11.72
CA CYS A 301 11.32 16.83 10.48
C CYS A 301 11.90 18.22 10.77
N LEU A 302 11.37 18.94 11.75
CA LEU A 302 11.93 20.23 12.18
C LEU A 302 13.35 20.09 12.71
N ALA A 303 13.61 19.10 13.53
CA ALA A 303 14.93 18.85 14.09
C ALA A 303 15.99 18.46 13.05
N ASN A 304 15.59 17.74 11.99
CA ASN A 304 16.50 17.15 11.02
C ASN A 304 16.48 17.81 9.65
N GLY A 305 15.53 18.68 9.36
CA GLY A 305 15.29 19.26 8.02
C GLY A 305 16.43 20.11 7.47
N LYS A 306 17.36 20.57 8.32
CA LYS A 306 18.56 21.32 7.90
C LYS A 306 19.78 20.45 7.64
N HIS A 307 19.69 19.13 7.84
CA HIS A 307 20.82 18.24 7.64
C HIS A 307 21.18 18.12 6.15
N PRO A 308 22.45 18.41 5.74
CA PRO A 308 22.82 18.54 4.33
C PRO A 308 22.70 17.23 3.53
N LEU A 309 22.70 16.09 4.18
CA LEU A 309 22.56 14.77 3.56
C LEU A 309 21.15 14.21 3.65
N LEU A 310 20.15 14.99 4.09
CA LEU A 310 18.76 14.57 4.12
C LEU A 310 17.91 15.39 3.14
N ARG A 311 17.08 14.71 2.38
CA ARG A 311 16.00 15.29 1.58
C ARG A 311 14.70 14.69 2.05
N ILE A 312 13.91 15.49 2.74
CA ILE A 312 12.72 15.02 3.45
C ILE A 312 11.47 15.51 2.74
N VAL A 313 10.55 14.60 2.49
CA VAL A 313 9.18 14.90 2.07
C VAL A 313 8.25 14.42 3.18
N LEU A 314 7.38 15.30 3.65
CA LEU A 314 6.33 15.02 4.62
C LEU A 314 4.97 15.23 3.95
N CYS A 315 4.14 14.20 3.97
CA CYS A 315 2.76 14.24 3.48
C CYS A 315 1.82 14.61 4.64
N GLY A 316 0.75 15.33 4.33
CA GLY A 316 -0.30 15.69 5.28
C GLY A 316 -1.51 16.29 4.57
N TYR A 317 -2.59 16.41 5.28
CA TYR A 317 -3.81 17.08 4.81
C TYR A 317 -3.84 18.55 5.25
N GLY A 318 -4.54 19.37 4.48
CA GLY A 318 -4.85 20.74 4.84
C GLY A 318 -3.63 21.57 5.24
N ASN A 319 -3.63 22.08 6.46
CA ASN A 319 -2.63 23.01 6.99
C ASN A 319 -1.87 22.46 8.21
N ILE A 320 -2.01 21.17 8.50
CA ILE A 320 -1.46 20.56 9.73
C ILE A 320 0.06 20.76 9.86
N HIS A 321 0.77 20.84 8.72
CA HIS A 321 2.21 21.01 8.69
C HIS A 321 2.68 22.42 8.31
N ASP A 322 1.79 23.41 8.21
CA ASP A 322 2.13 24.77 7.78
C ASP A 322 3.14 25.47 8.70
N ALA A 323 3.25 25.05 9.96
CA ALA A 323 4.32 25.51 10.85
C ALA A 323 5.74 25.27 10.26
N LEU A 324 5.92 24.30 9.39
CA LEU A 324 7.21 24.03 8.71
C LEU A 324 7.62 25.16 7.75
N LEU A 325 6.67 25.90 7.20
CA LEU A 325 6.93 26.97 6.23
C LEU A 325 7.81 28.09 6.84
N THR A 326 7.62 28.39 8.12
CA THR A 326 8.46 29.39 8.85
C THR A 326 9.90 28.91 9.05
N HIS A 327 10.16 27.63 8.82
CA HIS A 327 11.47 27.02 8.94
C HIS A 327 12.13 26.72 7.58
N GLY A 328 11.60 27.30 6.48
CA GLY A 328 12.18 27.20 5.12
C GLY A 328 11.72 25.98 4.33
N TRP A 329 10.68 25.29 4.77
CA TRP A 329 10.07 24.22 4.00
C TRP A 329 9.22 24.79 2.87
N GLN A 330 9.04 23.99 1.81
CA GLN A 330 8.18 24.32 0.68
C GLN A 330 6.94 23.42 0.68
N LYS A 331 5.78 23.99 0.39
CA LYS A 331 4.50 23.28 0.30
C LYS A 331 4.15 23.03 -1.17
N TYR A 332 3.86 21.80 -1.48
CA TYR A 332 3.36 21.37 -2.78
C TYR A 332 1.95 20.82 -2.60
N SER A 333 0.99 21.42 -3.29
CA SER A 333 -0.39 20.94 -3.26
C SER A 333 -0.63 19.95 -4.39
N TRP A 334 -1.29 18.85 -4.09
CA TRP A 334 -1.74 17.89 -5.08
C TRP A 334 -3.15 17.39 -4.69
N MET A 335 -3.96 17.04 -5.68
CA MET A 335 -5.31 16.57 -5.43
C MET A 335 -5.45 15.10 -5.83
N PRO A 336 -5.83 14.21 -4.90
CA PRO A 336 -6.25 12.87 -5.25
C PRO A 336 -7.64 12.92 -5.89
N ASN A 337 -7.85 12.28 -7.04
CA ASN A 337 -9.19 12.08 -7.57
C ASN A 337 -9.76 10.77 -7.02
N GLY A 338 -10.40 10.82 -5.86
CA GLY A 338 -11.04 9.68 -5.20
C GLY A 338 -10.20 9.07 -4.07
N GLY A 339 -10.86 8.44 -3.09
CA GLY A 339 -10.26 7.98 -1.84
C GLY A 339 -9.31 6.78 -1.94
N TYR A 340 -9.33 6.02 -3.03
CA TYR A 340 -8.37 4.96 -3.32
C TYR A 340 -7.46 5.42 -4.44
N GLY A 341 -6.31 5.95 -4.09
CA GLY A 341 -5.28 6.34 -5.03
C GLY A 341 -4.43 5.12 -5.43
N ASN A 342 -4.81 4.47 -6.51
CA ASN A 342 -3.92 3.54 -7.23
C ASN A 342 -3.59 4.10 -8.59
#